data_3ece2e7a30f1b54b132ef2b69ba19d40
#
_entry.id   3ece2e7a30f1b54b132ef2b69ba19d40
#
_cell.length_a   1.000
_cell.length_b   1.000
_cell.length_c   1.000
_cell.angle_alpha   90.00
_cell.angle_beta   90.00
_cell.angle_gamma   90.00
#
_symmetry.space_group_name_H-M   'P 1'
#
loop_
_entity.id
_entity.type
_entity.pdbx_description
1 polymer ?
#
loop_
_entity_poly.entity_id
_entity_poly.type
_entity_poly.pdbx_seq_one_letter_code
_entity_poly.pdbx_strand_id
1 'polypeptide(L)'
;MSEQKLPLKISDLLSMTFPQNSFWIEPAILPKGGTLLFGGAAKTGKSFIMLELARALSTGTRPFSSSIFSVPGKAKVLVIEQELGERESQSRYSNLLKNTRPSAYNDYLYNLSKVPSMQLNSNEGLKYLYDAIDHVQPNVVILDPISMFHGFDENSNTEIGDLFKRLEKIKGAFSHLSLSLILSHHFKKPSVGPYKTDTLSPYNFSGSQRWFNTPDTLATFHRGKTLKDKSGWFLDSRWIPRMGKQLDDITFLIRPEDEDCQVQVHSGGGDKDGTCGPTTLGATSASSKLPFVVSREREREREID
;
A
#
# COMPACT_ATOMS: atom_id res chain seq x y z
N MET A 1 28.53 -1.88 -10.74
CA MET A 1 28.37 -1.10 -12.00
C MET A 1 26.98 -1.45 -12.52
N SER A 2 26.05 -0.50 -12.58
CA SER A 2 24.76 -0.75 -13.21
C SER A 2 24.96 -0.95 -14.70
N GLU A 3 24.57 -2.08 -15.25
CA GLU A 3 24.53 -2.30 -16.69
C GLU A 3 23.71 -1.18 -17.34
N GLN A 4 24.30 -0.53 -18.32
CA GLN A 4 23.62 0.50 -19.09
C GLN A 4 22.51 -0.19 -19.91
N LYS A 5 21.26 0.08 -19.56
CA LYS A 5 20.11 -0.48 -20.28
C LYS A 5 20.06 0.08 -21.70
N LEU A 6 20.16 -0.80 -22.69
CA LEU A 6 20.10 -0.42 -24.11
C LEU A 6 18.63 -0.36 -24.60
N PRO A 7 18.35 0.45 -25.65
CA PRO A 7 17.05 0.46 -26.29
C PRO A 7 16.68 -0.91 -26.85
N LEU A 8 15.41 -1.31 -26.70
CA LEU A 8 14.87 -2.52 -27.28
C LEU A 8 14.08 -2.21 -28.56
N LYS A 9 14.13 -3.10 -29.54
CA LYS A 9 13.16 -3.06 -30.65
C LYS A 9 11.76 -3.33 -30.08
N ILE A 10 10.74 -2.71 -30.66
CA ILE A 10 9.36 -2.92 -30.20
C ILE A 10 8.93 -4.38 -30.37
N SER A 11 9.38 -5.07 -31.45
CA SER A 11 9.14 -6.51 -31.63
C SER A 11 9.69 -7.33 -30.46
N ASP A 12 10.90 -6.99 -29.99
CA ASP A 12 11.55 -7.70 -28.89
C ASP A 12 10.80 -7.45 -27.56
N LEU A 13 10.42 -6.19 -27.33
CA LEU A 13 9.60 -5.82 -26.18
C LEU A 13 8.26 -6.58 -26.15
N LEU A 14 7.58 -6.70 -27.29
CA LEU A 14 6.29 -7.41 -27.41
C LEU A 14 6.43 -8.91 -27.24
N SER A 15 7.60 -9.49 -27.52
CA SER A 15 7.88 -10.92 -27.31
C SER A 15 8.28 -11.27 -25.87
N MET A 16 8.57 -10.26 -25.04
CA MET A 16 8.95 -10.49 -23.63
C MET A 16 7.77 -11.05 -22.84
N THR A 17 8.05 -12.07 -22.04
CA THR A 17 7.10 -12.57 -21.05
C THR A 17 7.44 -11.98 -19.69
N PHE A 18 6.46 -11.36 -19.06
CA PHE A 18 6.60 -10.84 -17.69
C PHE A 18 5.95 -11.81 -16.70
N PRO A 19 6.46 -11.87 -15.44
CA PRO A 19 5.83 -12.70 -14.43
C PRO A 19 4.34 -12.31 -14.24
N GLN A 20 3.45 -13.28 -14.15
CA GLN A 20 2.02 -13.03 -13.90
C GLN A 20 1.79 -12.28 -12.59
N ASN A 21 2.64 -12.50 -11.60
CA ASN A 21 2.59 -11.83 -10.30
C ASN A 21 3.48 -10.57 -10.30
N SER A 22 2.96 -9.49 -10.87
CA SER A 22 3.67 -8.20 -11.00
C SER A 22 3.36 -7.21 -9.88
N PHE A 23 2.51 -7.58 -8.93
CA PHE A 23 2.09 -6.69 -7.82
C PHE A 23 2.30 -7.35 -6.47
N TRP A 24 2.61 -6.53 -5.45
CA TRP A 24 2.55 -6.90 -4.05
C TRP A 24 1.13 -6.76 -3.50
N ILE A 25 0.38 -5.77 -4.00
CA ILE A 25 -1.02 -5.54 -3.63
C ILE A 25 -1.82 -5.33 -4.92
N GLU A 26 -2.84 -6.17 -5.14
CA GLU A 26 -3.78 -6.08 -6.24
C GLU A 26 -5.11 -5.44 -5.81
N PRO A 27 -5.90 -4.89 -6.76
CA PRO A 27 -5.62 -4.76 -8.19
C PRO A 27 -4.75 -3.53 -8.50
N ALA A 28 -3.56 -3.72 -9.02
CA ALA A 28 -2.63 -2.67 -9.47
C ALA A 28 -2.26 -1.60 -8.42
N ILE A 29 -2.37 -1.91 -7.12
CA ILE A 29 -2.17 -0.94 -6.03
C ILE A 29 -0.68 -0.75 -5.72
N LEU A 30 0.08 -1.83 -5.58
CA LEU A 30 1.52 -1.74 -5.33
C LEU A 30 2.27 -2.63 -6.33
N PRO A 31 2.74 -2.07 -7.45
CA PRO A 31 3.62 -2.80 -8.36
C PRO A 31 4.91 -3.24 -7.65
N LYS A 32 5.46 -4.37 -8.05
CA LYS A 32 6.82 -4.77 -7.64
C LYS A 32 7.83 -3.78 -8.20
N GLY A 33 8.66 -3.20 -7.33
CA GLY A 33 9.53 -2.07 -7.69
C GLY A 33 8.83 -0.71 -7.74
N GLY A 34 7.53 -0.63 -7.41
CA GLY A 34 6.74 0.60 -7.47
C GLY A 34 6.70 1.39 -6.17
N THR A 35 6.02 2.54 -6.22
CA THR A 35 5.83 3.45 -5.08
C THR A 35 4.35 3.77 -4.91
N LEU A 36 3.83 3.52 -3.70
CA LEU A 36 2.49 3.90 -3.26
C LEU A 36 2.61 5.08 -2.29
N LEU A 37 1.93 6.19 -2.55
CA LEU A 37 1.91 7.35 -1.69
C LEU A 37 0.53 7.56 -1.06
N PHE A 38 0.50 7.66 0.26
CA PHE A 38 -0.67 7.98 1.07
C PHE A 38 -0.73 9.47 1.38
N GLY A 39 -1.85 10.10 1.03
CA GLY A 39 -2.14 11.50 1.33
C GLY A 39 -3.33 11.68 2.25
N GLY A 40 -3.25 12.64 3.15
CA GLY A 40 -4.36 12.98 4.05
C GLY A 40 -3.91 13.85 5.21
N ALA A 41 -4.87 14.55 5.85
CA ALA A 41 -4.56 15.37 7.00
C ALA A 41 -3.92 14.56 8.15
N ALA A 42 -3.25 15.21 9.07
CA ALA A 42 -2.74 14.57 10.28
C ALA A 42 -3.88 13.90 11.07
N LYS A 43 -3.60 12.77 11.72
CA LYS A 43 -4.55 12.04 12.57
C LYS A 43 -5.81 11.53 11.84
N THR A 44 -5.74 11.36 10.52
CA THR A 44 -6.84 10.73 9.75
C THR A 44 -6.95 9.23 9.98
N GLY A 45 -5.82 8.53 10.20
CA GLY A 45 -5.76 7.08 10.33
C GLY A 45 -4.90 6.39 9.27
N LYS A 46 -4.10 7.15 8.49
CA LYS A 46 -3.20 6.60 7.45
C LYS A 46 -2.30 5.47 7.99
N SER A 47 -1.70 5.68 9.16
CA SER A 47 -0.80 4.69 9.77
C SER A 47 -1.51 3.36 10.08
N PHE A 48 -2.81 3.38 10.46
CA PHE A 48 -3.58 2.14 10.65
C PHE A 48 -3.74 1.36 9.33
N ILE A 49 -4.02 2.07 8.23
CA ILE A 49 -4.09 1.47 6.89
C ILE A 49 -2.74 0.86 6.51
N MET A 50 -1.64 1.61 6.70
CA MET A 50 -0.29 1.13 6.35
C MET A 50 0.14 -0.07 7.19
N LEU A 51 -0.15 -0.07 8.49
CA LEU A 51 0.15 -1.20 9.37
C LEU A 51 -0.67 -2.44 9.01
N GLU A 52 -1.95 -2.27 8.66
CA GLU A 52 -2.77 -3.39 8.18
C GLU A 52 -2.25 -3.94 6.84
N LEU A 53 -1.80 -3.09 5.92
CA LEU A 53 -1.11 -3.54 4.71
C LEU A 53 0.20 -4.27 5.03
N ALA A 54 0.99 -3.78 5.99
CA ALA A 54 2.21 -4.43 6.44
C ALA A 54 1.93 -5.83 7.02
N ARG A 55 0.87 -5.96 7.84
CA ARG A 55 0.40 -7.25 8.35
C ARG A 55 -0.01 -8.18 7.21
N ALA A 56 -0.85 -7.70 6.31
CA ALA A 56 -1.35 -8.49 5.19
C ALA A 56 -0.22 -8.97 4.27
N LEU A 57 0.72 -8.09 3.93
CA LEU A 57 1.90 -8.42 3.11
C LEU A 57 2.79 -9.46 3.80
N SER A 58 3.09 -9.28 5.09
CA SER A 58 3.96 -10.19 5.84
C SER A 58 3.35 -11.56 6.10
N THR A 59 2.03 -11.63 6.21
CA THR A 59 1.31 -12.89 6.46
C THR A 59 0.81 -13.58 5.18
N GLY A 60 0.75 -12.87 4.05
CA GLY A 60 0.17 -13.36 2.79
C GLY A 60 -1.37 -13.46 2.87
N THR A 61 -2.00 -12.64 3.71
CA THR A 61 -3.46 -12.64 3.89
C THR A 61 -4.10 -11.42 3.21
N ARG A 62 -5.41 -11.46 3.02
CA ARG A 62 -6.15 -10.31 2.48
C ARG A 62 -6.14 -9.16 3.49
N PRO A 63 -5.83 -7.93 3.07
CA PRO A 63 -5.95 -6.76 3.93
C PRO A 63 -7.42 -6.39 4.15
N PHE A 64 -7.71 -5.75 5.28
CA PHE A 64 -9.02 -5.18 5.61
C PHE A 64 -10.18 -6.18 5.64
N SER A 65 -9.91 -7.48 5.72
CA SER A 65 -10.91 -8.56 5.62
C SER A 65 -11.83 -8.42 4.39
N SER A 66 -11.31 -7.88 3.29
CA SER A 66 -12.07 -7.53 2.09
C SER A 66 -11.58 -8.27 0.85
N SER A 67 -12.49 -8.51 -0.11
CA SER A 67 -12.16 -9.06 -1.43
C SER A 67 -11.67 -7.99 -2.42
N ILE A 68 -11.79 -6.69 -2.09
CA ILE A 68 -11.36 -5.59 -2.96
C ILE A 68 -9.85 -5.63 -3.20
N PHE A 69 -9.08 -5.98 -2.16
CA PHE A 69 -7.62 -6.08 -2.23
C PHE A 69 -7.17 -7.52 -2.04
N SER A 70 -6.09 -7.89 -2.72
CA SER A 70 -5.42 -9.17 -2.49
C SER A 70 -3.90 -9.01 -2.42
N VAL A 71 -3.27 -9.94 -1.70
CA VAL A 71 -1.82 -10.08 -1.60
C VAL A 71 -1.47 -11.44 -2.20
N PRO A 72 -0.91 -11.48 -3.43
CA PRO A 72 -0.67 -12.73 -4.14
C PRO A 72 0.35 -13.66 -3.49
N GLY A 73 1.18 -13.12 -2.59
CA GLY A 73 2.19 -13.88 -1.86
C GLY A 73 2.80 -13.07 -0.73
N LYS A 74 3.47 -13.74 0.20
CA LYS A 74 4.15 -13.04 1.30
C LYS A 74 5.24 -12.12 0.78
N ALA A 75 5.37 -10.96 1.43
CA ALA A 75 6.46 -10.02 1.24
C ALA A 75 7.12 -9.71 2.58
N LYS A 76 8.44 -9.58 2.59
CA LYS A 76 9.17 -9.11 3.76
C LYS A 76 9.03 -7.59 3.82
N VAL A 77 8.55 -7.07 4.95
CA VAL A 77 8.21 -5.66 5.15
C VAL A 77 9.09 -5.05 6.22
N LEU A 78 9.70 -3.91 5.93
CA LEU A 78 10.38 -3.05 6.90
C LEU A 78 9.56 -1.77 7.07
N VAL A 79 9.03 -1.56 8.26
CA VAL A 79 8.32 -0.31 8.63
C VAL A 79 9.31 0.59 9.34
N ILE A 80 9.49 1.81 8.84
CA ILE A 80 10.32 2.85 9.47
C ILE A 80 9.39 3.99 9.89
N GLU A 81 9.26 4.15 11.20
CA GLU A 81 8.33 5.07 11.84
C GLU A 81 9.12 6.17 12.58
N GLN A 82 8.87 7.44 12.25
CA GLN A 82 9.60 8.57 12.85
C GLN A 82 8.80 9.34 13.90
N GLU A 83 7.49 9.19 13.97
CA GLU A 83 6.66 9.89 14.95
C GLU A 83 6.59 9.15 16.29
N LEU A 84 6.54 7.82 16.25
CA LEU A 84 6.37 6.99 17.44
C LEU A 84 7.69 6.37 17.91
N GLY A 85 7.84 6.24 19.23
CA GLY A 85 8.89 5.47 19.83
C GLY A 85 8.59 3.97 19.86
N GLU A 86 9.56 3.20 20.33
CA GLU A 86 9.45 1.74 20.40
C GLU A 86 8.27 1.26 21.25
N ARG A 87 8.00 1.94 22.36
CA ARG A 87 6.89 1.62 23.28
C ARG A 87 5.53 1.76 22.60
N GLU A 88 5.31 2.89 21.93
CA GLU A 88 4.05 3.16 21.23
C GLU A 88 3.90 2.22 20.02
N SER A 89 4.98 1.95 19.30
CA SER A 89 5.01 0.97 18.20
C SER A 89 4.68 -0.43 18.72
N GLN A 90 5.30 -0.87 19.84
CA GLN A 90 4.99 -2.15 20.46
C GLN A 90 3.51 -2.30 20.78
N SER A 91 2.89 -1.25 21.39
CA SER A 91 1.46 -1.28 21.69
C SER A 91 0.60 -1.44 20.45
N ARG A 92 0.92 -0.71 19.37
CA ARG A 92 0.19 -0.82 18.08
C ARG A 92 0.33 -2.21 17.46
N TYR A 93 1.55 -2.77 17.43
CA TYR A 93 1.77 -4.11 16.89
C TYR A 93 1.12 -5.20 17.76
N SER A 94 1.12 -5.04 19.08
CA SER A 94 0.46 -5.99 19.98
C SER A 94 -1.04 -6.10 19.68
N ASN A 95 -1.71 -4.98 19.45
CA ASN A 95 -3.11 -4.97 19.06
C ASN A 95 -3.32 -5.52 17.63
N LEU A 96 -2.52 -5.05 16.67
CA LEU A 96 -2.62 -5.46 15.26
C LEU A 96 -2.41 -6.97 15.06
N LEU A 97 -1.49 -7.57 15.82
CA LEU A 97 -1.06 -8.97 15.64
C LEU A 97 -1.65 -9.93 16.68
N LYS A 98 -2.55 -9.46 17.56
CA LYS A 98 -3.09 -10.23 18.69
C LYS A 98 -3.62 -11.60 18.25
N ASN A 99 -4.35 -11.66 17.14
CA ASN A 99 -4.93 -12.87 16.58
C ASN A 99 -4.09 -13.51 15.46
N THR A 100 -2.83 -13.06 15.29
CA THR A 100 -1.92 -13.58 14.27
C THR A 100 -0.84 -14.43 14.91
N ARG A 101 -0.67 -15.68 14.46
CA ARG A 101 0.38 -16.55 14.98
C ARG A 101 1.76 -15.97 14.67
N PRO A 102 2.70 -15.92 15.64
CA PRO A 102 4.05 -15.39 15.43
C PRO A 102 4.78 -15.99 14.23
N SER A 103 4.65 -17.29 13.99
CA SER A 103 5.25 -17.97 12.82
C SER A 103 4.75 -17.45 11.47
N ALA A 104 3.66 -16.68 11.44
CA ALA A 104 3.16 -16.10 10.21
C ALA A 104 3.92 -14.84 9.79
N TYR A 105 4.51 -14.09 10.72
CA TYR A 105 5.13 -12.78 10.47
C TYR A 105 6.57 -12.61 10.98
N ASN A 106 7.09 -13.44 11.90
CA ASN A 106 8.39 -13.23 12.56
C ASN A 106 9.54 -12.94 11.59
N ASP A 107 9.62 -13.66 10.46
CA ASP A 107 10.69 -13.48 9.47
C ASP A 107 10.30 -12.52 8.34
N TYR A 108 9.12 -11.88 8.45
CA TYR A 108 8.54 -11.08 7.37
C TYR A 108 8.17 -9.66 7.77
N LEU A 109 8.07 -9.32 9.06
CA LEU A 109 7.68 -7.99 9.53
C LEU A 109 8.73 -7.44 10.50
N TYR A 110 9.33 -6.31 10.11
CA TYR A 110 10.39 -5.63 10.85
C TYR A 110 9.98 -4.19 11.11
N ASN A 111 10.37 -3.66 12.25
CA ASN A 111 10.13 -2.27 12.64
C ASN A 111 11.41 -1.57 13.03
N LEU A 112 11.50 -0.29 12.65
CA LEU A 112 12.58 0.61 13.05
C LEU A 112 11.93 1.94 13.45
N SER A 113 12.04 2.32 14.72
CA SER A 113 11.38 3.49 15.29
C SER A 113 12.36 4.60 15.61
N LYS A 114 11.99 5.83 15.31
CA LYS A 114 12.71 7.08 15.68
C LYS A 114 14.21 7.04 15.44
N VAL A 115 14.59 7.11 14.16
CA VAL A 115 16.00 7.26 13.75
C VAL A 115 16.24 8.68 13.22
N PRO A 116 16.53 9.68 14.08
CA PRO A 116 16.65 11.08 13.66
C PRO A 116 17.73 11.33 12.60
N SER A 117 18.80 10.51 12.61
CA SER A 117 19.91 10.60 11.65
C SER A 117 19.55 10.11 10.25
N MET A 118 18.41 9.44 10.06
CA MET A 118 17.97 8.96 8.75
C MET A 118 17.35 10.09 7.92
N GLN A 119 18.20 11.03 7.47
CA GLN A 119 17.80 12.16 6.62
C GLN A 119 18.21 11.91 5.18
N LEU A 120 17.24 11.69 4.29
CA LEU A 120 17.45 11.29 2.89
C LEU A 120 18.08 12.39 2.02
N ASN A 121 18.15 13.62 2.52
CA ASN A 121 18.91 14.70 1.90
C ASN A 121 20.39 14.70 2.25
N SER A 122 20.84 13.85 3.18
CA SER A 122 22.24 13.65 3.55
C SER A 122 22.77 12.30 3.08
N ASN A 123 24.09 12.21 2.88
CA ASN A 123 24.74 10.94 2.53
C ASN A 123 24.72 9.95 3.70
N GLU A 124 24.82 10.46 4.93
CA GLU A 124 24.77 9.65 6.15
C GLU A 124 23.40 8.99 6.32
N GLY A 125 22.32 9.79 6.19
CA GLY A 125 20.96 9.26 6.30
C GLY A 125 20.61 8.29 5.18
N LEU A 126 21.10 8.55 3.95
CA LEU A 126 20.97 7.58 2.85
C LEU A 126 21.69 6.27 3.18
N LYS A 127 22.95 6.37 3.66
CA LYS A 127 23.71 5.18 4.05
C LYS A 127 22.97 4.38 5.12
N TYR A 128 22.40 5.05 6.11
CA TYR A 128 21.64 4.38 7.17
C TYR A 128 20.46 3.58 6.58
N LEU A 129 19.70 4.18 5.65
CA LEU A 129 18.61 3.48 5.00
C LEU A 129 19.11 2.30 4.15
N TYR A 130 20.21 2.46 3.41
CA TYR A 130 20.85 1.37 2.68
C TYR A 130 21.25 0.21 3.61
N ASP A 131 21.91 0.51 4.72
CA ASP A 131 22.36 -0.50 5.70
C ASP A 131 21.16 -1.24 6.32
N ALA A 132 20.06 -0.52 6.63
CA ALA A 132 18.84 -1.12 7.15
C ALA A 132 18.17 -2.05 6.13
N ILE A 133 18.10 -1.65 4.86
CA ILE A 133 17.56 -2.48 3.78
C ILE A 133 18.47 -3.69 3.54
N ASP A 134 19.78 -3.51 3.52
CA ASP A 134 20.73 -4.60 3.32
C ASP A 134 20.65 -5.64 4.45
N HIS A 135 20.50 -5.19 5.69
CA HIS A 135 20.34 -6.07 6.85
C HIS A 135 19.04 -6.88 6.80
N VAL A 136 17.93 -6.25 6.47
CA VAL A 136 16.60 -6.89 6.49
C VAL A 136 16.30 -7.62 5.18
N GLN A 137 16.80 -7.14 4.03
CA GLN A 137 16.44 -7.62 2.69
C GLN A 137 14.92 -7.60 2.45
N PRO A 138 14.22 -6.45 2.64
CA PRO A 138 12.77 -6.36 2.52
C PRO A 138 12.33 -6.26 1.05
N ASN A 139 11.12 -6.73 0.77
CA ASN A 139 10.43 -6.49 -0.51
C ASN A 139 9.68 -5.16 -0.50
N VAL A 140 9.23 -4.72 0.68
CA VAL A 140 8.48 -3.47 0.85
C VAL A 140 9.06 -2.69 2.03
N VAL A 141 9.35 -1.40 1.81
CA VAL A 141 9.71 -0.45 2.86
C VAL A 141 8.60 0.57 3.02
N ILE A 142 8.15 0.78 4.24
CA ILE A 142 7.17 1.80 4.61
C ILE A 142 7.91 2.94 5.33
N LEU A 143 7.73 4.19 4.87
CA LEU A 143 8.27 5.40 5.50
C LEU A 143 7.11 6.27 5.98
N ASP A 144 6.95 6.38 7.31
CA ASP A 144 5.81 7.10 7.91
C ASP A 144 6.27 8.13 8.95
N PRO A 145 6.00 9.42 8.72
CA PRO A 145 5.70 10.07 7.44
C PRO A 145 6.99 10.47 6.69
N ILE A 146 6.92 10.55 5.35
CA ILE A 146 8.09 10.88 4.51
C ILE A 146 8.68 12.26 4.84
N SER A 147 7.87 13.21 5.29
CA SER A 147 8.30 14.55 5.69
C SER A 147 9.32 14.56 6.85
N MET A 148 9.37 13.50 7.65
CA MET A 148 10.34 13.37 8.75
C MET A 148 11.70 12.80 8.28
N PHE A 149 11.80 12.38 7.03
CA PHE A 149 13.00 11.77 6.46
C PHE A 149 13.83 12.71 5.58
N HIS A 150 13.48 13.98 5.50
CA HIS A 150 14.24 14.93 4.70
C HIS A 150 14.06 16.37 5.20
N GLY A 151 15.07 17.20 4.91
CA GLY A 151 15.02 18.64 5.15
C GLY A 151 14.82 19.48 3.88
N PHE A 152 14.30 18.87 2.80
CA PHE A 152 13.99 19.57 1.56
C PHE A 152 12.78 20.48 1.71
N ASP A 153 12.76 21.60 0.96
CA ASP A 153 11.55 22.42 0.82
C ASP A 153 10.46 21.66 0.07
N GLU A 154 9.39 21.29 0.79
CA GLU A 154 8.26 20.54 0.24
C GLU A 154 7.54 21.27 -0.91
N ASN A 155 7.70 22.60 -1.05
CA ASN A 155 7.13 23.38 -2.14
C ASN A 155 8.03 23.39 -3.40
N SER A 156 9.29 23.04 -3.26
CA SER A 156 10.26 23.01 -4.36
C SER A 156 10.09 21.78 -5.25
N ASN A 157 9.66 21.98 -6.50
CA ASN A 157 9.58 20.90 -7.47
C ASN A 157 10.94 20.24 -7.74
N THR A 158 12.03 21.01 -7.64
CA THR A 158 13.39 20.50 -7.86
C THR A 158 13.81 19.60 -6.70
N GLU A 159 13.69 20.08 -5.47
CA GLU A 159 14.13 19.33 -4.29
C GLU A 159 13.30 18.06 -4.06
N ILE A 160 11.98 18.13 -4.21
CA ILE A 160 11.13 16.94 -4.12
C ILE A 160 11.40 15.99 -5.30
N GLY A 161 11.71 16.55 -6.50
CA GLY A 161 12.20 15.74 -7.61
C GLY A 161 13.49 14.99 -7.28
N ASP A 162 14.42 15.63 -6.57
CA ASP A 162 15.67 15.00 -6.14
C ASP A 162 15.44 13.95 -5.03
N LEU A 163 14.50 14.17 -4.12
CA LEU A 163 14.09 13.14 -3.17
C LEU A 163 13.61 11.88 -3.89
N PHE A 164 12.70 12.01 -4.84
CA PHE A 164 12.22 10.85 -5.62
C PHE A 164 13.33 10.18 -6.44
N LYS A 165 14.26 10.93 -7.04
CA LYS A 165 15.44 10.34 -7.70
C LYS A 165 16.31 9.51 -6.74
N ARG A 166 16.48 9.96 -5.49
CA ARG A 166 17.18 9.20 -4.45
C ARG A 166 16.46 7.91 -4.10
N LEU A 167 15.13 7.96 -3.92
CA LEU A 167 14.29 6.79 -3.68
C LEU A 167 14.36 5.80 -4.84
N GLU A 168 14.31 6.28 -6.10
CA GLU A 168 14.49 5.43 -7.28
C GLU A 168 15.88 4.76 -7.34
N LYS A 169 16.96 5.48 -6.97
CA LYS A 169 18.30 4.90 -6.87
C LYS A 169 18.37 3.79 -5.82
N ILE A 170 17.70 3.97 -4.67
CA ILE A 170 17.61 2.93 -3.64
C ILE A 170 16.90 1.70 -4.21
N LYS A 171 15.72 1.86 -4.82
CA LYS A 171 14.99 0.76 -5.46
C LYS A 171 15.83 0.06 -6.53
N GLY A 172 16.56 0.81 -7.32
CA GLY A 172 17.48 0.28 -8.35
C GLY A 172 18.62 -0.55 -7.75
N ALA A 173 19.21 -0.13 -6.64
CA ALA A 173 20.27 -0.85 -5.95
C ALA A 173 19.79 -2.21 -5.39
N PHE A 174 18.52 -2.27 -4.96
CA PHE A 174 17.87 -3.48 -4.43
C PHE A 174 16.84 -4.08 -5.42
N SER A 175 17.07 -3.93 -6.71
CA SER A 175 16.17 -4.43 -7.77
C SER A 175 15.95 -5.95 -7.71
N HIS A 176 16.94 -6.72 -7.22
CA HIS A 176 16.84 -8.17 -7.01
C HIS A 176 15.76 -8.53 -5.96
N LEU A 177 15.41 -7.62 -5.04
CA LEU A 177 14.33 -7.79 -4.06
C LEU A 177 12.96 -7.38 -4.63
N SER A 178 12.92 -6.80 -5.82
CA SER A 178 11.73 -6.10 -6.35
C SER A 178 11.20 -5.05 -5.36
N LEU A 179 12.14 -4.30 -4.73
CA LEU A 179 11.87 -3.38 -3.63
C LEU A 179 10.85 -2.33 -4.00
N SER A 180 9.76 -2.27 -3.25
CA SER A 180 8.69 -1.27 -3.38
C SER A 180 8.62 -0.38 -2.15
N LEU A 181 8.09 0.83 -2.31
CA LEU A 181 7.97 1.81 -1.25
C LEU A 181 6.49 2.14 -0.97
N ILE A 182 6.14 2.26 0.29
CA ILE A 182 4.88 2.87 0.75
C ILE A 182 5.26 4.10 1.57
N LEU A 183 4.78 5.25 1.15
CA LEU A 183 5.10 6.54 1.76
C LEU A 183 3.83 7.18 2.30
N SER A 184 3.91 7.92 3.40
CA SER A 184 2.82 8.81 3.81
C SER A 184 3.23 10.27 3.76
N HIS A 185 2.30 11.12 3.35
CA HIS A 185 2.49 12.57 3.29
C HIS A 185 1.23 13.31 3.74
N HIS A 186 1.41 14.57 4.15
CA HIS A 186 0.30 15.37 4.65
C HIS A 186 -0.37 16.19 3.56
N PHE A 187 -1.68 16.42 3.73
CA PHE A 187 -2.43 17.40 2.95
C PHE A 187 -2.20 18.83 3.48
N LYS A 188 -2.36 19.79 2.59
CA LYS A 188 -2.49 21.21 2.98
C LYS A 188 -3.66 21.34 3.95
N LYS A 189 -3.54 22.29 4.89
CA LYS A 189 -4.69 22.67 5.70
C LYS A 189 -5.80 23.14 4.75
N PRO A 190 -7.06 22.71 4.97
CA PRO A 190 -8.17 23.17 4.14
C PRO A 190 -8.22 24.70 4.11
N SER A 191 -8.26 25.29 2.91
CA SER A 191 -8.57 26.71 2.77
C SER A 191 -10.02 26.91 3.15
N VAL A 192 -10.29 27.90 4.00
CA VAL A 192 -11.65 28.30 4.35
C VAL A 192 -12.23 29.05 3.13
N GLY A 193 -13.06 28.38 2.35
CA GLY A 193 -13.71 28.94 1.17
C GLY A 193 -15.15 28.41 1.04
N PRO A 194 -16.04 29.15 0.30
CA PRO A 194 -17.46 28.81 0.20
C PRO A 194 -17.75 27.58 -0.65
N TYR A 195 -16.74 27.02 -1.34
CA TYR A 195 -16.91 25.86 -2.21
C TYR A 195 -16.58 24.56 -1.47
N LYS A 196 -17.46 23.55 -1.59
CA LYS A 196 -17.16 22.19 -1.16
C LYS A 196 -15.97 21.68 -2.00
N THR A 197 -14.79 21.66 -1.42
CA THR A 197 -13.61 21.05 -2.04
C THR A 197 -13.76 19.52 -1.94
N ASP A 198 -13.40 18.81 -3.00
CA ASP A 198 -13.24 17.35 -2.96
C ASP A 198 -12.14 17.00 -1.94
N THR A 199 -12.54 16.47 -0.79
CA THR A 199 -11.64 16.16 0.33
C THR A 199 -10.68 15.03 0.00
N LEU A 200 -10.99 14.22 -1.01
CA LEU A 200 -10.15 13.11 -1.51
C LEU A 200 -9.32 13.50 -2.75
N SER A 201 -9.37 14.75 -3.18
CA SER A 201 -8.61 15.21 -4.33
C SER A 201 -7.10 15.05 -4.11
N PRO A 202 -6.35 14.46 -5.07
CA PRO A 202 -4.90 14.40 -4.99
C PRO A 202 -4.24 15.80 -5.01
N TYR A 203 -4.94 16.83 -5.48
CA TYR A 203 -4.45 18.22 -5.45
C TYR A 203 -4.40 18.82 -4.04
N ASN A 204 -4.90 18.10 -3.03
CA ASN A 204 -4.82 18.48 -1.63
C ASN A 204 -3.44 18.21 -0.99
N PHE A 205 -2.53 17.49 -1.65
CA PHE A 205 -1.17 17.31 -1.15
C PHE A 205 -0.51 18.66 -0.84
N SER A 206 0.20 18.73 0.28
CA SER A 206 1.02 19.88 0.61
C SER A 206 2.23 19.94 -0.30
N GLY A 207 2.58 21.14 -0.75
CA GLY A 207 3.82 21.38 -1.47
C GLY A 207 3.77 21.09 -2.97
N SER A 208 4.86 20.52 -3.44
CA SER A 208 5.16 20.28 -4.85
C SER A 208 4.19 19.34 -5.56
N GLN A 209 3.90 19.62 -6.82
CA GLN A 209 3.14 18.71 -7.68
C GLN A 209 3.83 17.35 -7.90
N ARG A 210 5.12 17.23 -7.61
CA ARG A 210 5.85 15.96 -7.68
C ARG A 210 5.25 14.88 -6.78
N TRP A 211 4.64 15.26 -5.66
CA TRP A 211 4.01 14.32 -4.74
C TRP A 211 2.89 13.49 -5.40
N PHE A 212 2.14 14.05 -6.33
CA PHE A 212 1.09 13.28 -7.00
C PHE A 212 1.42 12.83 -8.42
N ASN A 213 2.46 13.41 -9.06
CA ASN A 213 2.85 13.04 -10.42
C ASN A 213 3.88 11.90 -10.48
N THR A 214 4.64 11.65 -9.41
CA THR A 214 5.75 10.71 -9.44
C THR A 214 5.39 9.29 -8.99
N PRO A 215 4.62 9.05 -7.90
CA PRO A 215 4.29 7.70 -7.45
C PRO A 215 3.49 6.89 -8.48
N ASP A 216 3.58 5.57 -8.40
CA ASP A 216 2.82 4.65 -9.26
C ASP A 216 1.36 4.55 -8.83
N THR A 217 1.08 4.75 -7.56
CA THR A 217 -0.28 4.78 -7.01
C THR A 217 -0.39 5.86 -5.94
N LEU A 218 -1.51 6.56 -5.96
CA LEU A 218 -1.91 7.46 -4.89
C LEU A 218 -3.08 6.86 -4.12
N ALA A 219 -3.07 6.99 -2.80
CA ALA A 219 -4.22 6.73 -1.96
C ALA A 219 -4.48 7.96 -1.09
N THR A 220 -5.63 8.59 -1.24
CA THR A 220 -5.99 9.80 -0.50
C THR A 220 -7.04 9.47 0.55
N PHE A 221 -6.93 10.11 1.72
CA PHE A 221 -7.74 9.77 2.88
C PHE A 221 -8.35 11.01 3.53
N HIS A 222 -9.62 10.90 3.89
CA HIS A 222 -10.36 11.90 4.64
C HIS A 222 -11.05 11.27 5.85
N ARG A 223 -10.84 11.83 7.05
CA ARG A 223 -11.51 11.36 8.26
C ARG A 223 -12.98 11.79 8.24
N GLY A 224 -13.86 10.81 8.19
CA GLY A 224 -15.29 10.98 8.26
C GLY A 224 -15.82 11.09 9.70
N LYS A 225 -17.06 10.66 9.91
CA LYS A 225 -17.72 10.73 11.21
C LYS A 225 -17.07 9.78 12.22
N THR A 226 -16.97 10.22 13.47
CA THR A 226 -16.65 9.37 14.61
C THR A 226 -17.89 8.60 15.05
N LEU A 227 -17.74 7.36 15.47
CA LEU A 227 -18.82 6.55 16.02
C LEU A 227 -19.41 7.20 17.27
N LYS A 228 -20.69 6.95 17.55
CA LYS A 228 -21.40 7.53 18.70
C LYS A 228 -20.77 7.14 20.05
N ASP A 229 -20.28 5.93 20.16
CA ASP A 229 -19.59 5.38 21.33
C ASP A 229 -18.10 5.82 21.41
N LYS A 230 -17.62 6.57 20.41
CA LYS A 230 -16.23 7.03 20.30
C LYS A 230 -15.19 5.91 20.16
N SER A 231 -15.58 4.68 19.95
CA SER A 231 -14.68 3.52 19.81
C SER A 231 -13.92 3.53 18.46
N GLY A 232 -14.36 4.34 17.49
CA GLY A 232 -13.76 4.40 16.17
C GLY A 232 -14.31 5.52 15.30
N TRP A 233 -13.88 5.51 14.03
CA TRP A 233 -14.32 6.50 13.03
C TRP A 233 -14.31 5.91 11.63
N PHE A 234 -15.07 6.54 10.74
CA PHE A 234 -15.02 6.26 9.31
C PHE A 234 -13.84 6.99 8.65
N LEU A 235 -13.23 6.34 7.67
CA LEU A 235 -12.14 6.87 6.87
C LEU A 235 -12.47 6.69 5.40
N ASP A 236 -12.81 7.76 4.73
CA ASP A 236 -13.04 7.75 3.29
C ASP A 236 -11.70 7.74 2.55
N SER A 237 -11.63 7.00 1.45
CA SER A 237 -10.41 6.89 0.65
C SER A 237 -10.70 6.79 -0.84
N ARG A 238 -9.73 7.28 -1.63
CA ARG A 238 -9.68 7.15 -3.09
C ARG A 238 -8.34 6.58 -3.50
N TRP A 239 -8.34 5.54 -4.31
CA TRP A 239 -7.16 4.84 -4.78
C TRP A 239 -7.01 5.07 -6.28
N ILE A 240 -5.89 5.67 -6.67
CA ILE A 240 -5.60 6.13 -8.03
C ILE A 240 -4.34 5.44 -8.53
N PRO A 241 -4.41 4.22 -9.06
CA PRO A 241 -3.27 3.56 -9.67
C PRO A 241 -2.96 4.19 -11.04
N ARG A 242 -1.67 4.31 -11.36
CA ARG A 242 -1.22 4.74 -12.70
C ARG A 242 -1.53 3.67 -13.75
N MET A 243 -1.50 2.41 -13.34
CA MET A 243 -1.83 1.25 -14.18
C MET A 243 -3.12 0.60 -13.68
N GLY A 244 -3.92 0.11 -14.62
CA GLY A 244 -5.17 -0.56 -14.26
C GLY A 244 -6.37 0.40 -14.13
N LYS A 245 -7.48 -0.15 -13.65
CA LYS A 245 -8.72 0.60 -13.44
C LYS A 245 -8.69 1.28 -12.08
N GLN A 246 -9.09 2.54 -12.02
CA GLN A 246 -9.34 3.23 -10.75
C GLN A 246 -10.43 2.49 -9.97
N LEU A 247 -10.21 2.33 -8.67
CA LEU A 247 -11.23 1.80 -7.77
C LEU A 247 -12.28 2.87 -7.46
N ASP A 248 -13.50 2.41 -7.15
CA ASP A 248 -14.48 3.29 -6.54
C ASP A 248 -13.98 3.76 -5.17
N ASP A 249 -14.49 4.91 -4.69
CA ASP A 249 -14.13 5.39 -3.37
C ASP A 249 -14.53 4.37 -2.30
N ILE A 250 -13.65 4.14 -1.33
CA ILE A 250 -13.79 3.13 -0.30
C ILE A 250 -13.86 3.82 1.06
N THR A 251 -14.85 3.46 1.86
CA THR A 251 -14.92 3.88 3.26
C THR A 251 -14.48 2.72 4.16
N PHE A 252 -13.46 2.97 4.98
CA PHE A 252 -13.04 2.07 6.03
C PHE A 252 -13.69 2.46 7.36
N LEU A 253 -13.86 1.48 8.23
CA LEU A 253 -14.13 1.67 9.64
C LEU A 253 -12.84 1.37 10.42
N ILE A 254 -12.36 2.35 11.18
CA ILE A 254 -11.19 2.20 12.03
C ILE A 254 -11.62 2.14 13.48
N ARG A 255 -11.23 1.08 14.17
CA ARG A 255 -11.40 0.86 15.60
C ARG A 255 -10.06 0.47 16.22
N PRO A 256 -9.29 1.41 16.78
CA PRO A 256 -7.94 1.15 17.28
C PRO A 256 -7.83 0.06 18.34
N GLU A 257 -8.86 -0.07 19.16
CA GLU A 257 -8.93 -1.02 20.28
C GLU A 257 -9.66 -2.33 19.91
N ASP A 258 -10.11 -2.49 18.65
CA ASP A 258 -10.76 -3.70 18.20
C ASP A 258 -9.73 -4.85 18.11
N GLU A 259 -10.03 -5.94 18.84
CA GLU A 259 -9.12 -7.08 18.94
C GLU A 259 -9.13 -7.98 17.70
N ASP A 260 -10.20 -7.96 16.93
CA ASP A 260 -10.38 -8.83 15.77
C ASP A 260 -9.92 -8.18 14.47
N CYS A 261 -10.26 -6.91 14.27
CA CYS A 261 -9.89 -6.19 13.07
C CYS A 261 -9.94 -4.66 13.28
N GLN A 262 -8.77 -4.04 13.40
CA GLN A 262 -8.69 -2.59 13.62
C GLN A 262 -9.14 -1.77 12.41
N VAL A 263 -9.05 -2.33 11.19
CA VAL A 263 -9.40 -1.66 9.94
C VAL A 263 -10.23 -2.59 9.08
N GLN A 264 -11.48 -2.22 8.81
CA GLN A 264 -12.40 -2.98 7.97
C GLN A 264 -12.94 -2.12 6.84
N VAL A 265 -13.19 -2.71 5.67
CA VAL A 265 -13.99 -2.05 4.64
C VAL A 265 -15.44 -1.97 5.11
N HIS A 266 -15.98 -0.75 5.13
CA HIS A 266 -17.38 -0.49 5.51
C HIS A 266 -18.28 -0.35 4.29
N SER A 267 -17.82 0.34 3.23
CA SER A 267 -18.53 0.48 1.97
C SER A 267 -17.55 0.80 0.83
N GLY A 268 -17.86 0.33 -0.35
CA GLY A 268 -17.06 0.60 -1.55
C GLY A 268 -17.22 -0.47 -2.61
N GLY A 269 -17.15 -0.09 -3.88
CA GLY A 269 -16.94 -1.01 -5.00
C GLY A 269 -18.02 -2.06 -5.22
N GLY A 270 -19.30 -1.73 -5.12
CA GLY A 270 -20.38 -2.56 -5.68
C GLY A 270 -21.08 -3.55 -4.73
N ASP A 271 -20.59 -3.74 -3.52
CA ASP A 271 -21.30 -4.58 -2.54
C ASP A 271 -22.31 -3.75 -1.74
N LYS A 272 -23.59 -3.86 -2.11
CA LYS A 272 -24.70 -3.25 -1.37
C LYS A 272 -25.16 -4.06 -0.16
N ASP A 273 -24.57 -5.21 0.09
CA ASP A 273 -24.95 -6.10 1.19
C ASP A 273 -23.85 -6.12 2.27
N GLY A 274 -23.90 -5.06 3.10
CA GLY A 274 -23.04 -4.94 4.29
C GLY A 274 -23.54 -5.78 5.46
N THR A 275 -23.32 -7.08 5.44
CA THR A 275 -23.41 -7.92 6.62
C THR A 275 -22.09 -8.64 6.87
N CYS A 276 -21.22 -8.00 7.65
CA CYS A 276 -20.08 -8.67 8.24
C CYS A 276 -20.56 -9.42 9.51
N GLY A 277 -20.89 -10.69 9.34
CA GLY A 277 -21.07 -11.60 10.47
C GLY A 277 -19.72 -12.08 10.99
N PRO A 278 -19.61 -12.51 12.27
CA PRO A 278 -18.35 -12.99 12.81
C PRO A 278 -17.93 -14.29 12.11
N THR A 279 -16.76 -14.28 11.50
CA THR A 279 -16.17 -15.46 10.85
C THR A 279 -15.59 -16.36 11.95
N THR A 280 -16.39 -17.30 12.44
CA THR A 280 -15.91 -18.43 13.24
C THR A 280 -14.98 -19.29 12.38
N LEU A 281 -13.73 -19.42 12.79
CA LEU A 281 -12.77 -20.38 12.25
C LEU A 281 -13.24 -21.80 12.60
N GLY A 282 -14.02 -22.41 11.71
CA GLY A 282 -14.37 -23.82 11.75
C GLY A 282 -13.47 -24.59 10.78
N ALA A 283 -12.59 -25.41 11.33
CA ALA A 283 -11.91 -26.44 10.57
C ALA A 283 -12.92 -27.52 10.19
N THR A 284 -13.19 -27.72 8.90
CA THR A 284 -13.74 -28.98 8.40
C THR A 284 -13.20 -29.26 6.99
N SER A 285 -12.54 -30.40 6.93
CA SER A 285 -12.26 -31.16 5.71
C SER A 285 -13.58 -31.58 5.05
N ALA A 286 -13.73 -31.35 3.75
CA ALA A 286 -14.50 -32.28 2.90
C ALA A 286 -14.27 -31.98 1.43
N SER A 287 -13.85 -33.02 0.74
CA SER A 287 -13.86 -33.22 -0.70
C SER A 287 -15.25 -33.00 -1.28
N SER A 288 -15.36 -32.34 -2.45
CA SER A 288 -16.25 -32.85 -3.51
C SER A 288 -16.17 -32.04 -4.80
N LYS A 289 -15.73 -32.72 -5.85
CA LYS A 289 -16.26 -32.79 -7.21
C LYS A 289 -16.62 -31.48 -7.95
N LEU A 290 -15.75 -31.12 -8.84
CA LEU A 290 -16.03 -30.27 -10.01
C LEU A 290 -16.98 -30.99 -10.97
N PRO A 291 -17.99 -30.34 -11.56
CA PRO A 291 -18.66 -30.87 -12.74
C PRO A 291 -17.91 -30.41 -14.01
N PHE A 292 -17.50 -31.39 -14.77
CA PHE A 292 -17.09 -31.28 -16.17
C PHE A 292 -18.27 -30.76 -17.00
N VAL A 293 -18.09 -29.64 -17.71
CA VAL A 293 -18.98 -29.25 -18.79
C VAL A 293 -18.30 -29.55 -20.12
N VAL A 294 -18.82 -30.52 -20.79
CA VAL A 294 -18.48 -30.91 -22.16
C VAL A 294 -19.07 -29.89 -23.12
N SER A 295 -18.23 -29.22 -23.88
CA SER A 295 -18.65 -28.45 -25.05
C SER A 295 -18.95 -29.38 -26.19
N ARG A 296 -20.19 -29.35 -26.68
CA ARG A 296 -20.59 -29.98 -27.92
C ARG A 296 -20.30 -29.02 -29.06
N GLU A 297 -19.36 -29.42 -29.92
CA GLU A 297 -19.31 -28.99 -31.30
C GLU A 297 -20.57 -29.44 -32.03
N ARG A 298 -21.17 -28.58 -32.83
CA ARG A 298 -22.07 -28.91 -33.91
C ARG A 298 -21.58 -28.27 -35.19
N GLU A 299 -21.13 -29.10 -36.08
CA GLU A 299 -21.03 -28.91 -37.52
C GLU A 299 -22.31 -28.31 -38.10
N ARG A 300 -22.17 -27.40 -39.00
CA ARG A 300 -23.05 -27.21 -40.17
C ARG A 300 -22.20 -26.80 -41.37
N GLU A 301 -21.90 -27.78 -42.16
CA GLU A 301 -21.66 -27.62 -43.58
C GLU A 301 -22.96 -27.36 -44.32
N ARG A 302 -22.78 -26.85 -45.58
CA ARG A 302 -23.68 -26.73 -46.73
C ARG A 302 -24.32 -25.36 -46.86
N GLU A 303 -24.41 -24.77 -48.01
CA GLU A 303 -24.19 -25.12 -49.42
C GLU A 303 -24.38 -23.82 -50.24
N ILE A 304 -23.63 -23.70 -51.39
CA ILE A 304 -24.07 -23.17 -52.72
C ILE A 304 -24.29 -21.64 -52.77
N ASP A 305 -23.70 -20.86 -53.67
CA ASP A 305 -23.25 -20.84 -55.05
C ASP A 305 -22.10 -19.85 -55.27
#